data_726bc7236950706ebc3a43e2eff0f8ad
#
_entry.id   726bc7236950706ebc3a43e2eff0f8ad
#
_cell.length_a   1.000
_cell.length_b   1.000
_cell.length_c   1.000
_cell.angle_alpha   90.00
_cell.angle_beta   90.00
_cell.angle_gamma   90.00
#
_symmetry.space_group_name_H-M   'P 1'
#
loop_
_entity.id
_entity.type
_entity.pdbx_description
1 polymer ?
#
loop_
_entity_poly.entity_id
_entity_poly.type
_entity_poly.pdbx_seq_one_letter_code
_entity_poly.pdbx_strand_id
1 'polypeptide(L)'
;MKKLIAGFFCLCLFTCFAVVIISTPSNILYFLNWGEYIDMELVRAFEEEHHCQVILEPVTSSEAMYQKISAGTTSYDVVVPGDYTVHQLYDEGKLRELDVNNPNYPYLGQYKTMYTDKLSDLINKYMVNDEGRVFNSYFAPYFYGTYCMIYRTDKPEVAKAVEENGMKALYDNSLYTSTPRKGMYDTARWIVASDLLANEMDPNSCDLKGNTTANDMDTALKNKIIADVKAASFAEFGNDQLKRNVANGSLDMCFTQLGDFFDTLYLVYDEGEGDSIAFNVNVPKTTAAFFDSMVIPTTCQNYELANAFINFMMTPENAYQNACAIGYSPTLKSVKEAYEKDAEEGAYYYGEEGEENSLSMKDFLERYPVYLDPLGQVENPYILQPKSNQYLTTCESIFNALA
;
A
#
# COMPACT_ATOMS: atom_id res chain seq x y z
N MET A 1 -31.64 -64.66 27.48
CA MET A 1 -31.91 -63.25 27.30
C MET A 1 -30.67 -62.33 27.47
N LYS A 2 -29.43 -62.81 27.70
CA LYS A 2 -28.24 -61.95 27.88
C LYS A 2 -27.34 -61.87 26.62
N LYS A 3 -27.65 -62.57 25.53
CA LYS A 3 -26.86 -62.54 24.29
C LYS A 3 -27.46 -61.69 23.16
N LEU A 4 -28.70 -61.20 23.33
CA LEU A 4 -29.32 -60.28 22.33
C LEU A 4 -29.08 -58.78 22.59
N ILE A 5 -28.67 -58.43 23.80
CA ILE A 5 -28.43 -57.00 24.18
C ILE A 5 -27.03 -56.54 23.77
N ALA A 6 -26.06 -57.47 23.68
CA ALA A 6 -24.69 -57.13 23.25
C ALA A 6 -24.55 -56.83 21.74
N GLY A 7 -25.44 -57.45 20.91
CA GLY A 7 -25.44 -57.20 19.46
C GLY A 7 -26.04 -55.87 19.04
N PHE A 8 -27.00 -55.37 19.84
CA PHE A 8 -27.65 -54.09 19.52
C PHE A 8 -26.79 -52.86 19.93
N PHE A 9 -25.96 -53.02 20.96
CA PHE A 9 -25.07 -51.95 21.41
C PHE A 9 -23.84 -51.78 20.48
N CYS A 10 -23.38 -52.85 19.80
CA CYS A 10 -22.32 -52.75 18.80
C CYS A 10 -22.81 -52.14 17.49
N LEU A 11 -24.09 -52.31 17.13
CA LEU A 11 -24.64 -51.74 15.89
C LEU A 11 -24.94 -50.22 16.03
N CYS A 12 -25.28 -49.74 17.23
CA CYS A 12 -25.48 -48.31 17.50
C CYS A 12 -24.16 -47.54 17.64
N LEU A 13 -23.05 -48.18 17.98
CA LEU A 13 -21.73 -47.49 18.02
C LEU A 13 -21.09 -47.36 16.62
N PHE A 14 -21.51 -48.17 15.65
CA PHE A 14 -21.02 -48.04 14.26
C PHE A 14 -21.80 -47.03 13.42
N THR A 15 -22.99 -46.60 13.84
CA THR A 15 -23.78 -45.61 13.11
C THR A 15 -23.55 -44.16 13.61
N CYS A 16 -22.81 -43.93 14.70
CA CYS A 16 -22.43 -42.61 15.17
C CYS A 16 -21.05 -42.12 14.68
N PHE A 17 -20.31 -42.91 13.93
CA PHE A 17 -19.20 -42.46 13.08
C PHE A 17 -19.69 -42.18 11.65
N ALA A 18 -20.84 -41.53 11.51
CA ALA A 18 -21.16 -40.81 10.29
C ALA A 18 -20.30 -39.54 10.28
N VAL A 19 -19.10 -39.75 9.75
CA VAL A 19 -18.48 -38.93 8.73
C VAL A 19 -18.93 -37.44 8.82
N VAL A 20 -18.32 -36.70 9.71
CA VAL A 20 -17.96 -35.35 9.36
C VAL A 20 -16.87 -35.51 8.30
N ILE A 21 -17.28 -35.76 7.05
CA ILE A 21 -16.47 -35.34 5.91
C ILE A 21 -16.48 -33.82 6.03
N ILE A 22 -15.49 -33.30 6.71
CA ILE A 22 -15.02 -31.95 6.41
C ILE A 22 -14.62 -32.10 4.94
N SER A 23 -15.51 -31.71 4.04
CA SER A 23 -15.13 -31.54 2.65
C SER A 23 -14.06 -30.47 2.72
N THR A 24 -12.79 -30.87 2.65
CA THR A 24 -11.71 -29.93 2.34
C THR A 24 -12.17 -29.24 1.08
N PRO A 25 -12.28 -27.92 1.04
CA PRO A 25 -12.66 -27.22 -0.17
C PRO A 25 -11.73 -27.73 -1.28
N SER A 26 -12.31 -28.25 -2.36
CA SER A 26 -11.53 -28.73 -3.51
C SER A 26 -10.87 -27.58 -4.26
N ASN A 27 -11.12 -26.34 -3.80
CA ASN A 27 -10.78 -25.11 -4.47
C ASN A 27 -10.09 -24.19 -3.45
N ILE A 28 -8.79 -23.99 -3.61
CA ILE A 28 -7.97 -23.16 -2.70
C ILE A 28 -7.37 -22.04 -3.52
N LEU A 29 -7.46 -20.80 -3.03
CA LEU A 29 -6.79 -19.62 -3.55
C LEU A 29 -5.61 -19.28 -2.63
N TYR A 30 -4.39 -19.31 -3.15
CA TYR A 30 -3.22 -18.83 -2.43
C TYR A 30 -3.00 -17.35 -2.72
N PHE A 31 -3.16 -16.52 -1.69
CA PHE A 31 -3.12 -15.08 -1.78
C PHE A 31 -1.94 -14.50 -1.00
N LEU A 32 -1.02 -13.82 -1.70
CA LEU A 32 0.13 -13.13 -1.10
C LEU A 32 -0.14 -11.64 -1.04
N ASN A 33 -0.20 -11.07 0.16
CA ASN A 33 -0.54 -9.65 0.36
C ASN A 33 0.33 -9.04 1.47
N TRP A 34 0.22 -7.75 1.67
CA TRP A 34 0.77 -7.05 2.82
C TRP A 34 0.01 -7.42 4.09
N GLY A 35 0.63 -7.22 5.26
CA GLY A 35 -0.06 -7.39 6.54
C GLY A 35 -1.20 -6.36 6.68
N GLU A 36 -2.33 -6.78 7.22
CA GLU A 36 -3.49 -5.91 7.49
C GLU A 36 -3.95 -5.05 6.30
N TYR A 37 -3.94 -5.62 5.09
CA TYR A 37 -4.16 -4.90 3.84
C TYR A 37 -5.34 -5.45 3.01
N ILE A 38 -6.30 -6.07 3.67
CA ILE A 38 -7.58 -6.51 3.12
C ILE A 38 -8.60 -6.69 4.25
N ASP A 39 -9.84 -6.31 4.00
CA ASP A 39 -10.95 -6.64 4.90
C ASP A 39 -11.22 -8.16 4.90
N MET A 40 -11.05 -8.79 6.05
CA MET A 40 -11.25 -10.23 6.21
C MET A 40 -12.71 -10.66 6.10
N GLU A 41 -13.69 -9.74 6.18
CA GLU A 41 -15.08 -10.03 5.91
C GLU A 41 -15.31 -10.25 4.41
N LEU A 42 -14.65 -9.50 3.56
CA LEU A 42 -14.68 -9.72 2.11
C LEU A 42 -14.03 -11.04 1.72
N VAL A 43 -12.95 -11.44 2.40
CA VAL A 43 -12.34 -12.76 2.18
C VAL A 43 -13.35 -13.86 2.50
N ARG A 44 -14.03 -13.76 3.65
CA ARG A 44 -15.07 -14.74 4.04
C ARG A 44 -16.26 -14.75 3.08
N ALA A 45 -16.71 -13.59 2.63
CA ALA A 45 -17.79 -13.49 1.65
C ALA A 45 -17.42 -14.14 0.33
N PHE A 46 -16.20 -13.95 -0.15
CA PHE A 46 -15.70 -14.63 -1.34
C PHE A 46 -15.63 -16.15 -1.18
N GLU A 47 -15.12 -16.62 -0.03
CA GLU A 47 -15.06 -18.07 0.29
C GLU A 47 -16.44 -18.72 0.26
N GLU A 48 -17.45 -18.06 0.82
CA GLU A 48 -18.84 -18.52 0.84
C GLU A 48 -19.45 -18.53 -0.57
N GLU A 49 -19.28 -17.46 -1.34
CA GLU A 49 -19.83 -17.32 -2.71
C GLU A 49 -19.23 -18.36 -3.67
N HIS A 50 -17.92 -18.56 -3.60
CA HIS A 50 -17.20 -19.42 -4.53
C HIS A 50 -16.94 -20.84 -4.00
N HIS A 51 -17.43 -21.17 -2.80
CA HIS A 51 -17.20 -22.46 -2.15
C HIS A 51 -15.72 -22.88 -2.15
N CYS A 52 -14.84 -21.94 -1.79
CA CYS A 52 -13.39 -22.09 -1.78
C CYS A 52 -12.81 -21.77 -0.40
N GLN A 53 -11.50 -21.91 -0.28
CA GLN A 53 -10.70 -21.41 0.85
C GLN A 53 -9.64 -20.45 0.33
N VAL A 54 -9.49 -19.30 0.96
CA VAL A 54 -8.41 -18.35 0.70
C VAL A 54 -7.33 -18.53 1.75
N ILE A 55 -6.12 -18.83 1.32
CA ILE A 55 -4.95 -18.90 2.19
C ILE A 55 -4.13 -17.63 2.00
N LEU A 56 -4.30 -16.70 2.94
CA LEU A 56 -3.58 -15.45 2.96
C LEU A 56 -2.20 -15.63 3.60
N GLU A 57 -1.16 -15.24 2.89
CA GLU A 57 0.21 -15.15 3.40
C GLU A 57 0.66 -13.68 3.42
N PRO A 58 0.99 -13.11 4.59
CA PRO A 58 1.47 -11.73 4.66
C PRO A 58 2.96 -11.61 4.35
N VAL A 59 3.35 -10.47 3.78
CA VAL A 59 4.75 -10.07 3.59
C VAL A 59 4.99 -8.67 4.14
N THR A 60 6.26 -8.37 4.43
CA THR A 60 6.67 -7.10 5.06
C THR A 60 7.53 -6.21 4.16
N SER A 61 7.96 -6.70 2.98
CA SER A 61 8.74 -5.89 2.03
C SER A 61 8.50 -6.31 0.58
N SER A 62 8.70 -5.36 -0.34
CA SER A 62 8.64 -5.58 -1.80
C SER A 62 9.66 -6.62 -2.25
N GLU A 63 10.86 -6.61 -1.66
CA GLU A 63 11.92 -7.54 -1.96
C GLU A 63 11.53 -8.98 -1.54
N ALA A 64 10.94 -9.15 -0.36
CA ALA A 64 10.45 -10.45 0.10
C ALA A 64 9.33 -10.96 -0.81
N MET A 65 8.40 -10.10 -1.21
CA MET A 65 7.32 -10.44 -2.15
C MET A 65 7.90 -10.87 -3.50
N TYR A 66 8.79 -10.06 -4.07
CA TYR A 66 9.47 -10.38 -5.33
C TYR A 66 10.23 -11.71 -5.27
N GLN A 67 10.99 -11.96 -4.20
CA GLN A 67 11.74 -13.20 -4.02
C GLN A 67 10.81 -14.43 -3.95
N LYS A 68 9.69 -14.36 -3.23
CA LYS A 68 8.71 -15.45 -3.14
C LYS A 68 8.12 -15.79 -4.50
N ILE A 69 7.73 -14.76 -5.29
CA ILE A 69 7.18 -14.95 -6.64
C ILE A 69 8.27 -15.51 -7.57
N SER A 70 9.48 -14.92 -7.54
CA SER A 70 10.59 -15.26 -8.43
C SER A 70 11.16 -16.64 -8.16
N ALA A 71 11.20 -17.09 -6.91
CA ALA A 71 11.67 -18.41 -6.55
C ALA A 71 10.75 -19.54 -7.09
N GLY A 72 9.46 -19.24 -7.28
CA GLY A 72 8.49 -20.20 -7.82
C GLY A 72 8.30 -21.48 -6.97
N THR A 73 8.72 -21.44 -5.70
CA THR A 73 8.62 -22.58 -4.78
C THR A 73 7.20 -22.75 -4.21
N THR A 74 6.47 -21.65 -4.11
CA THR A 74 5.04 -21.61 -3.76
C THR A 74 4.27 -21.06 -4.96
N SER A 75 3.19 -21.74 -5.31
CA SER A 75 2.30 -21.30 -6.39
C SER A 75 1.23 -20.40 -5.79
N TYR A 76 1.46 -19.09 -5.82
CA TYR A 76 0.42 -18.12 -5.49
C TYR A 76 -0.52 -17.93 -6.68
N ASP A 77 -1.81 -17.72 -6.38
CA ASP A 77 -2.84 -17.48 -7.40
C ASP A 77 -3.05 -15.98 -7.62
N VAL A 78 -3.06 -15.20 -6.52
CA VAL A 78 -3.10 -13.73 -6.55
C VAL A 78 -2.01 -13.16 -5.66
N VAL A 79 -1.35 -12.11 -6.11
CA VAL A 79 -0.35 -11.37 -5.31
C VAL A 79 -0.59 -9.87 -5.46
N VAL A 80 -0.16 -9.06 -4.47
CA VAL A 80 -0.39 -7.59 -4.44
C VAL A 80 0.93 -6.83 -4.35
N PRO A 81 1.75 -6.83 -5.40
CA PRO A 81 2.99 -6.05 -5.44
C PRO A 81 2.73 -4.57 -5.73
N GLY A 82 3.67 -3.73 -5.32
CA GLY A 82 3.74 -2.33 -5.75
C GLY A 82 4.15 -2.19 -7.21
N ASP A 83 3.90 -1.01 -7.77
CA ASP A 83 4.05 -0.67 -9.18
C ASP A 83 5.38 -1.08 -9.83
N TYR A 84 6.53 -0.74 -9.22
CA TYR A 84 7.84 -1.10 -9.79
C TYR A 84 8.09 -2.61 -9.78
N THR A 85 7.54 -3.34 -8.80
CA THR A 85 7.62 -4.80 -8.75
C THR A 85 6.71 -5.44 -9.79
N VAL A 86 5.51 -4.88 -10.01
CA VAL A 86 4.63 -5.28 -11.13
C VAL A 86 5.37 -5.12 -12.46
N HIS A 87 6.01 -3.97 -12.69
CA HIS A 87 6.76 -3.71 -13.93
C HIS A 87 7.91 -4.71 -14.10
N GLN A 88 8.70 -4.93 -13.05
CA GLN A 88 9.79 -5.89 -13.09
C GLN A 88 9.30 -7.33 -13.39
N LEU A 89 8.24 -7.77 -12.73
CA LEU A 89 7.66 -9.10 -12.97
C LEU A 89 7.09 -9.23 -14.38
N TYR A 90 6.52 -8.15 -14.94
CA TYR A 90 6.05 -8.12 -16.31
C TYR A 90 7.22 -8.28 -17.31
N ASP A 91 8.30 -7.50 -17.16
CA ASP A 91 9.48 -7.55 -18.02
C ASP A 91 10.17 -8.94 -17.99
N GLU A 92 10.11 -9.60 -16.84
CA GLU A 92 10.64 -10.96 -16.66
C GLU A 92 9.69 -12.06 -17.18
N GLY A 93 8.51 -11.70 -17.69
CA GLY A 93 7.51 -12.66 -18.16
C GLY A 93 6.92 -13.54 -17.06
N LYS A 94 6.85 -13.04 -15.83
CA LYS A 94 6.37 -13.78 -14.65
C LYS A 94 4.90 -13.54 -14.32
N LEU A 95 4.21 -12.70 -15.10
CA LEU A 95 2.79 -12.42 -14.93
C LEU A 95 1.95 -13.05 -16.04
N ARG A 96 0.73 -13.44 -15.70
CA ARG A 96 -0.33 -13.83 -16.66
C ARG A 96 -1.25 -12.64 -16.91
N GLU A 97 -1.78 -12.55 -18.12
CA GLU A 97 -2.87 -11.62 -18.38
C GLU A 97 -4.09 -11.97 -17.51
N LEU A 98 -4.76 -10.94 -17.04
CA LEU A 98 -6.11 -11.04 -16.48
C LEU A 98 -7.11 -11.35 -17.60
N ASP A 99 -8.17 -12.07 -17.28
CA ASP A 99 -9.20 -12.43 -18.28
C ASP A 99 -10.18 -11.27 -18.55
N VAL A 100 -9.62 -10.14 -18.99
CA VAL A 100 -10.31 -8.84 -19.16
C VAL A 100 -11.43 -8.86 -20.20
N ASN A 101 -11.50 -9.89 -21.04
CA ASN A 101 -12.53 -10.03 -22.05
C ASN A 101 -13.66 -11.01 -21.63
N ASN A 102 -13.58 -11.59 -20.46
CA ASN A 102 -14.57 -12.52 -19.95
C ASN A 102 -15.82 -11.76 -19.45
N PRO A 103 -17.00 -12.02 -20.00
CA PRO A 103 -18.22 -11.36 -19.54
C PRO A 103 -18.61 -11.66 -18.09
N ASN A 104 -18.05 -12.73 -17.49
CA ASN A 104 -18.24 -13.05 -16.08
C ASN A 104 -17.39 -12.18 -15.15
N TYR A 105 -16.39 -11.46 -15.68
CA TYR A 105 -15.49 -10.59 -14.94
C TYR A 105 -15.57 -9.14 -15.46
N PRO A 106 -16.74 -8.47 -15.37
CA PRO A 106 -16.97 -7.19 -16.01
C PRO A 106 -16.09 -6.06 -15.47
N TYR A 107 -15.59 -6.19 -14.26
CA TYR A 107 -14.76 -5.16 -13.64
C TYR A 107 -13.29 -5.23 -14.06
N LEU A 108 -12.78 -6.37 -14.54
CA LEU A 108 -11.42 -6.49 -15.06
C LEU A 108 -11.21 -5.74 -16.38
N GLY A 109 -12.23 -5.65 -17.23
CA GLY A 109 -12.15 -5.03 -18.55
C GLY A 109 -12.35 -3.51 -18.59
N GLN A 110 -12.72 -2.89 -17.47
CA GLN A 110 -13.19 -1.49 -17.43
C GLN A 110 -12.19 -0.51 -16.80
N TYR A 111 -10.95 -0.88 -16.63
CA TYR A 111 -9.96 -0.11 -15.87
C TYR A 111 -9.86 1.37 -16.28
N LYS A 112 -9.92 1.71 -17.58
CA LYS A 112 -9.83 3.10 -18.07
C LYS A 112 -10.97 4.00 -17.61
N THR A 113 -12.13 3.43 -17.34
CA THR A 113 -13.33 4.16 -16.90
C THR A 113 -13.50 4.11 -15.39
N MET A 114 -12.83 3.17 -14.73
CA MET A 114 -12.95 2.96 -13.28
C MET A 114 -11.97 3.80 -12.48
N TYR A 115 -10.69 3.87 -12.91
CA TYR A 115 -9.65 4.56 -12.12
C TYR A 115 -9.77 6.08 -12.17
N THR A 116 -9.27 6.74 -11.10
CA THR A 116 -9.16 8.20 -11.08
C THR A 116 -8.27 8.70 -12.22
N ASP A 117 -8.52 9.92 -12.71
CA ASP A 117 -7.80 10.45 -13.88
C ASP A 117 -6.28 10.52 -13.63
N LYS A 118 -5.87 10.99 -12.46
CA LYS A 118 -4.45 11.10 -12.11
C LYS A 118 -3.74 9.76 -12.01
N LEU A 119 -4.40 8.74 -11.46
CA LEU A 119 -3.86 7.38 -11.45
C LEU A 119 -3.75 6.82 -12.86
N SER A 120 -4.76 7.06 -13.70
CA SER A 120 -4.73 6.67 -15.12
C SER A 120 -3.56 7.32 -15.85
N ASP A 121 -3.28 8.61 -15.59
CA ASP A 121 -2.13 9.31 -16.17
C ASP A 121 -0.79 8.72 -15.73
N LEU A 122 -0.65 8.34 -14.45
CA LEU A 122 0.54 7.66 -13.95
C LEU A 122 0.72 6.28 -14.61
N ILE A 123 -0.35 5.49 -14.71
CA ILE A 123 -0.32 4.19 -15.39
C ILE A 123 0.11 4.37 -16.85
N ASN A 124 -0.49 5.31 -17.57
CA ASN A 124 -0.15 5.59 -18.97
C ASN A 124 1.30 6.05 -19.17
N LYS A 125 1.88 6.73 -18.18
CA LYS A 125 3.25 7.24 -18.24
C LYS A 125 4.30 6.18 -17.88
N TYR A 126 4.03 5.34 -16.89
CA TYR A 126 5.06 4.51 -16.27
C TYR A 126 4.87 3.01 -16.48
N MET A 127 3.63 2.53 -16.70
CA MET A 127 3.35 1.10 -16.89
C MET A 127 3.30 0.74 -18.36
N VAL A 128 4.40 1.03 -19.06
CA VAL A 128 4.55 0.81 -20.49
C VAL A 128 5.67 -0.19 -20.78
N ASN A 129 5.45 -1.04 -21.79
CA ASN A 129 6.48 -1.96 -22.28
C ASN A 129 7.50 -1.24 -23.20
N ASP A 130 8.51 -1.96 -23.67
CA ASP A 130 9.55 -1.44 -24.56
C ASP A 130 9.02 -0.82 -25.87
N GLU A 131 7.80 -1.16 -26.27
CA GLU A 131 7.11 -0.59 -27.44
C GLU A 131 6.28 0.65 -27.09
N GLY A 132 6.31 1.11 -25.83
CA GLY A 132 5.54 2.24 -25.33
C GLY A 132 4.03 1.96 -25.17
N ARG A 133 3.62 0.69 -25.11
CA ARG A 133 2.24 0.30 -24.89
C ARG A 133 2.01 -0.04 -23.42
N VAL A 134 0.91 0.47 -22.86
CA VAL A 134 0.50 0.15 -21.49
C VAL A 134 0.12 -1.34 -21.41
N PHE A 135 0.73 -2.05 -20.45
CA PHE A 135 0.47 -3.49 -20.24
C PHE A 135 -0.60 -3.76 -19.17
N ASN A 136 -1.65 -2.98 -19.19
CA ASN A 136 -2.72 -2.92 -18.20
C ASN A 136 -3.65 -4.14 -18.12
N SER A 137 -3.54 -5.10 -19.05
CA SER A 137 -4.20 -6.40 -18.92
C SER A 137 -3.52 -7.34 -17.91
N TYR A 138 -2.38 -6.96 -17.34
CA TYR A 138 -1.61 -7.80 -16.42
C TYR A 138 -1.80 -7.43 -14.95
N PHE A 139 -2.48 -6.33 -14.63
CA PHE A 139 -2.65 -5.87 -13.26
C PHE A 139 -3.98 -5.13 -13.05
N ALA A 140 -4.50 -5.20 -11.84
CA ALA A 140 -5.66 -4.43 -11.39
C ALA A 140 -5.22 -3.55 -10.19
N PRO A 141 -5.13 -2.20 -10.35
CA PRO A 141 -4.77 -1.31 -9.26
C PRO A 141 -5.73 -1.46 -8.08
N TYR A 142 -5.14 -1.61 -6.89
CA TYR A 142 -5.83 -1.94 -5.65
C TYR A 142 -6.00 -0.71 -4.75
N PHE A 143 -4.89 -0.19 -4.25
CA PHE A 143 -4.81 1.09 -3.55
C PHE A 143 -3.71 1.94 -4.14
N TYR A 144 -3.76 3.26 -3.91
CA TYR A 144 -2.69 4.15 -4.32
C TYR A 144 -2.46 5.25 -3.28
N GLY A 145 -1.34 5.92 -3.38
CA GLY A 145 -1.00 7.00 -2.48
C GLY A 145 0.27 7.71 -2.88
N THR A 146 0.73 8.55 -1.96
CA THR A 146 1.99 9.27 -2.09
C THR A 146 2.85 9.04 -0.85
N TYR A 147 4.15 9.27 -0.99
CA TYR A 147 4.99 9.47 0.18
C TYR A 147 4.78 10.89 0.70
N CYS A 148 4.77 11.01 2.01
CA CYS A 148 4.40 12.22 2.72
C CYS A 148 5.26 12.41 3.97
N MET A 149 4.99 13.48 4.68
CA MET A 149 5.52 13.70 6.01
C MET A 149 4.37 13.78 7.00
N ILE A 150 4.44 13.01 8.09
CA ILE A 150 3.63 13.23 9.28
C ILE A 150 4.45 14.12 10.21
N TYR A 151 3.85 15.17 10.78
CA TYR A 151 4.53 16.15 11.60
C TYR A 151 3.68 16.67 12.75
N ARG A 152 4.32 17.14 13.81
CA ARG A 152 3.69 17.70 15.00
C ARG A 152 3.20 19.13 14.75
N THR A 153 1.91 19.40 14.99
CA THR A 153 1.30 20.74 14.89
C THR A 153 1.50 21.56 16.15
N ASP A 154 1.74 20.95 17.29
CA ASP A 154 2.11 21.61 18.55
C ASP A 154 3.58 22.09 18.58
N LYS A 155 4.32 21.89 17.49
CA LYS A 155 5.69 22.38 17.23
C LYS A 155 5.66 23.40 16.09
N PRO A 156 5.37 24.70 16.35
CA PRO A 156 5.10 25.69 15.29
C PRO A 156 6.25 25.85 14.29
N GLU A 157 7.51 25.71 14.72
CA GLU A 157 8.67 25.80 13.84
C GLU A 157 8.74 24.60 12.88
N VAL A 158 8.42 23.39 13.37
CA VAL A 158 8.35 22.19 12.57
C VAL A 158 7.19 22.26 11.58
N ALA A 159 6.00 22.62 12.04
CA ALA A 159 4.83 22.75 11.18
C ALA A 159 5.08 23.73 10.03
N LYS A 160 5.59 24.93 10.37
CA LYS A 160 5.94 25.94 9.37
C LYS A 160 6.98 25.45 8.37
N ALA A 161 8.05 24.80 8.84
CA ALA A 161 9.10 24.31 7.96
C ALA A 161 8.57 23.25 6.98
N VAL A 162 7.76 22.31 7.47
CA VAL A 162 7.16 21.25 6.64
C VAL A 162 6.18 21.82 5.62
N GLU A 163 5.31 22.73 6.03
CA GLU A 163 4.29 23.33 5.15
C GLU A 163 4.91 24.22 4.06
N GLU A 164 5.96 24.97 4.37
CA GLU A 164 6.61 25.88 3.44
C GLU A 164 7.66 25.21 2.53
N ASN A 165 8.35 24.16 3.01
CA ASN A 165 9.52 23.58 2.33
C ASN A 165 9.34 22.11 1.92
N GLY A 166 8.23 21.46 2.29
CA GLY A 166 7.98 20.08 1.92
C GLY A 166 9.10 19.13 2.36
N MET A 167 9.52 18.24 1.45
CA MET A 167 10.55 17.22 1.71
C MET A 167 11.89 17.80 2.20
N LYS A 168 12.22 19.03 1.81
CA LYS A 168 13.44 19.71 2.24
C LYS A 168 13.50 19.88 3.77
N ALA A 169 12.35 19.99 4.44
CA ALA A 169 12.28 20.12 5.90
C ALA A 169 12.90 18.91 6.64
N LEU A 170 12.94 17.73 6.03
CA LEU A 170 13.61 16.57 6.60
C LEU A 170 15.14 16.69 6.61
N TYR A 171 15.71 17.40 5.63
CA TYR A 171 17.15 17.40 5.39
C TYR A 171 17.85 18.69 5.82
N ASP A 172 17.19 19.85 5.71
CA ASP A 172 17.79 21.15 5.99
C ASP A 172 17.59 21.59 7.45
N ASN A 173 18.56 21.29 8.30
CA ASN A 173 18.55 21.69 9.71
C ASN A 173 18.67 23.20 9.94
N SER A 174 19.03 23.98 8.92
CA SER A 174 19.08 25.45 9.04
C SER A 174 17.71 26.12 9.13
N LEU A 175 16.64 25.36 8.84
CA LEU A 175 15.25 25.80 9.00
C LEU A 175 14.80 25.87 10.46
N TYR A 176 15.60 25.38 11.40
CA TYR A 176 15.23 25.21 12.81
C TYR A 176 16.24 25.87 13.75
N THR A 177 15.74 26.36 14.89
CA THR A 177 16.60 26.85 15.98
C THR A 177 17.28 25.70 16.71
N SER A 178 16.63 24.53 16.76
CA SER A 178 17.21 23.26 17.25
C SER A 178 16.75 22.14 16.37
N THR A 179 17.65 21.21 16.04
CA THR A 179 17.34 20.05 15.18
C THR A 179 16.18 19.26 15.76
N PRO A 180 15.06 19.10 14.99
CA PRO A 180 13.94 18.29 15.42
C PRO A 180 14.28 16.79 15.42
N ARG A 181 13.55 16.00 16.19
CA ARG A 181 13.65 14.54 16.17
C ARG A 181 12.89 14.02 14.94
N LYS A 182 13.65 13.53 13.97
CA LYS A 182 13.13 13.12 12.67
C LYS A 182 13.22 11.60 12.50
N GLY A 183 12.17 11.01 11.96
CA GLY A 183 12.12 9.60 11.56
C GLY A 183 12.25 9.44 10.04
N MET A 184 12.93 8.39 9.60
CA MET A 184 13.09 8.02 8.20
C MET A 184 12.73 6.56 7.99
N TYR A 185 11.99 6.27 6.93
CA TYR A 185 11.68 4.92 6.52
C TYR A 185 12.95 4.09 6.28
N ASP A 186 13.05 2.88 6.84
CA ASP A 186 14.29 2.08 6.91
C ASP A 186 14.58 1.26 5.65
N THR A 187 14.04 1.67 4.52
CA THR A 187 14.28 1.02 3.24
C THR A 187 15.33 1.80 2.45
N ALA A 188 16.44 1.17 2.10
CA ALA A 188 17.57 1.81 1.41
C ALA A 188 17.17 2.57 0.14
N ARG A 189 16.26 2.01 -0.66
CA ARG A 189 15.73 2.65 -1.87
C ARG A 189 14.97 3.94 -1.57
N TRP A 190 14.20 3.98 -0.47
CA TRP A 190 13.42 5.15 -0.09
C TRP A 190 14.26 6.24 0.56
N ILE A 191 15.31 5.88 1.27
CA ILE A 191 16.29 6.85 1.80
C ILE A 191 16.94 7.61 0.64
N VAL A 192 17.36 6.90 -0.41
CA VAL A 192 17.90 7.52 -1.62
C VAL A 192 16.85 8.38 -2.33
N ALA A 193 15.63 7.86 -2.51
CA ALA A 193 14.57 8.58 -3.18
C ALA A 193 14.16 9.86 -2.43
N SER A 194 14.06 9.82 -1.11
CA SER A 194 13.69 10.98 -0.29
C SER A 194 14.75 12.09 -0.33
N ASP A 195 16.04 11.76 -0.37
CA ASP A 195 17.11 12.75 -0.55
C ASP A 195 17.03 13.41 -1.92
N LEU A 196 16.83 12.62 -2.98
CA LEU A 196 16.68 13.14 -4.33
C LEU A 196 15.47 14.07 -4.44
N LEU A 197 14.32 13.67 -3.87
CA LEU A 197 13.12 14.51 -3.84
C LEU A 197 13.32 15.80 -3.03
N ALA A 198 14.03 15.75 -1.90
CA ALA A 198 14.38 16.93 -1.11
C ALA A 198 15.28 17.91 -1.87
N ASN A 199 16.06 17.41 -2.83
CA ASN A 199 16.88 18.20 -3.74
C ASN A 199 16.17 18.52 -5.08
N GLU A 200 14.85 18.31 -5.18
CA GLU A 200 14.02 18.53 -6.38
C GLU A 200 14.49 17.72 -7.60
N MET A 201 15.12 16.58 -7.36
CA MET A 201 15.59 15.65 -8.40
C MET A 201 14.58 14.50 -8.61
N ASP A 202 14.61 13.90 -9.80
CA ASP A 202 13.89 12.65 -10.06
C ASP A 202 14.42 11.55 -9.12
N PRO A 203 13.56 10.86 -8.34
CA PRO A 203 13.98 9.82 -7.38
C PRO A 203 14.59 8.58 -8.05
N ASN A 204 14.58 8.53 -9.39
CA ASN A 204 15.21 7.50 -10.19
C ASN A 204 16.61 7.89 -10.71
N SER A 205 17.12 9.06 -10.33
CA SER A 205 18.41 9.57 -10.82
C SER A 205 19.59 8.69 -10.43
N CYS A 206 20.53 8.62 -11.35
CA CYS A 206 21.78 7.84 -11.22
C CYS A 206 23.02 8.76 -11.13
N ASP A 207 22.86 10.03 -11.42
CA ASP A 207 23.93 11.06 -11.31
C ASP A 207 23.36 12.42 -10.91
N LEU A 208 24.23 13.37 -10.60
CA LEU A 208 23.88 14.74 -10.22
C LEU A 208 23.21 15.57 -11.34
N LYS A 209 23.14 15.03 -12.57
CA LYS A 209 22.51 15.68 -13.72
C LYS A 209 21.10 15.18 -13.97
N GLY A 210 20.65 14.21 -13.16
CA GLY A 210 19.31 13.64 -13.28
C GLY A 210 19.18 12.54 -14.34
N ASN A 211 20.26 11.89 -14.74
CA ASN A 211 20.20 10.73 -15.62
C ASN A 211 19.52 9.56 -14.89
N THR A 212 18.46 9.01 -15.45
CA THR A 212 17.66 7.91 -14.86
C THR A 212 17.92 6.56 -15.51
N THR A 213 18.70 6.49 -16.62
CA THR A 213 18.84 5.30 -17.46
C THR A 213 20.13 4.50 -17.22
N ALA A 214 21.06 5.01 -16.39
CA ALA A 214 22.27 4.28 -16.09
C ALA A 214 21.98 3.05 -15.20
N ASN A 215 22.82 2.01 -15.37
CA ASN A 215 22.68 0.77 -14.61
C ASN A 215 23.06 0.90 -13.13
N ASP A 216 23.82 1.95 -12.77
CA ASP A 216 24.24 2.20 -11.38
C ASP A 216 24.27 3.71 -11.09
N MET A 217 24.32 4.02 -9.82
CA MET A 217 24.53 5.38 -9.31
C MET A 217 26.01 5.74 -9.38
N ASP A 218 26.33 6.94 -9.85
CA ASP A 218 27.71 7.39 -9.84
C ASP A 218 28.22 7.72 -8.42
N THR A 219 29.55 7.74 -8.28
CA THR A 219 30.20 7.96 -6.99
C THR A 219 29.91 9.36 -6.41
N ALA A 220 29.71 10.36 -7.26
CA ALA A 220 29.47 11.73 -6.83
C ALA A 220 28.08 11.85 -6.18
N LEU A 221 27.05 11.30 -6.81
CA LEU A 221 25.69 11.25 -6.26
C LEU A 221 25.64 10.41 -4.99
N LYS A 222 26.25 9.21 -4.99
CA LYS A 222 26.34 8.37 -3.78
C LYS A 222 26.91 9.13 -2.58
N ASN A 223 28.05 9.80 -2.78
CA ASN A 223 28.72 10.53 -1.70
C ASN A 223 27.90 11.72 -1.22
N LYS A 224 27.19 12.41 -2.13
CA LYS A 224 26.28 13.49 -1.78
C LYS A 224 25.15 12.96 -0.87
N ILE A 225 24.46 11.90 -1.28
CA ILE A 225 23.35 11.33 -0.51
C ILE A 225 23.82 10.91 0.90
N ILE A 226 24.96 10.23 1.01
CA ILE A 226 25.53 9.88 2.33
C ILE A 226 25.78 11.11 3.18
N ALA A 227 26.31 12.19 2.59
CA ALA A 227 26.57 13.43 3.32
C ALA A 227 25.27 14.11 3.78
N ASP A 228 24.27 14.18 2.93
CA ASP A 228 22.99 14.84 3.21
C ASP A 228 22.21 14.08 4.29
N VAL A 229 22.11 12.76 4.20
CA VAL A 229 21.43 11.94 5.20
C VAL A 229 22.14 12.03 6.57
N LYS A 230 23.48 12.04 6.60
CA LYS A 230 24.24 12.26 7.85
C LYS A 230 24.01 13.67 8.41
N ALA A 231 23.99 14.68 7.58
CA ALA A 231 23.73 16.06 7.98
C ALA A 231 22.30 16.25 8.50
N ALA A 232 21.33 15.54 7.92
CA ALA A 232 19.94 15.54 8.37
C ALA A 232 19.79 15.08 9.83
N SER A 233 20.66 14.20 10.32
CA SER A 233 20.67 13.71 11.71
C SER A 233 19.34 13.08 12.12
N PHE A 234 18.88 12.08 11.37
CA PHE A 234 17.68 11.33 11.72
C PHE A 234 17.84 10.66 13.11
N ALA A 235 16.82 10.79 13.94
CA ALA A 235 16.80 10.21 15.28
C ALA A 235 16.43 8.71 15.25
N GLU A 236 15.68 8.29 14.23
CA GLU A 236 15.17 6.93 14.09
C GLU A 236 15.05 6.55 12.61
N PHE A 237 15.45 5.30 12.32
CA PHE A 237 15.10 4.61 11.08
C PHE A 237 14.14 3.48 11.45
N GLY A 238 13.02 3.38 10.75
CA GLY A 238 11.97 2.41 11.08
C GLY A 238 10.87 2.34 10.05
N ASN A 239 9.81 1.64 10.41
CA ASN A 239 8.63 1.43 9.58
C ASN A 239 7.38 1.92 10.35
N ASP A 240 6.37 1.09 10.57
CA ASP A 240 5.10 1.42 11.25
C ASP A 240 5.26 2.13 12.60
N GLN A 241 6.39 1.95 13.26
CA GLN A 241 6.73 2.61 14.50
C GLN A 241 6.82 4.14 14.36
N LEU A 242 7.27 4.64 13.20
CA LEU A 242 7.52 6.08 12.99
C LEU A 242 6.25 6.91 13.15
N LYS A 243 5.13 6.49 12.54
CA LYS A 243 3.83 7.16 12.61
C LYS A 243 3.34 7.29 14.06
N ARG A 244 3.45 6.20 14.83
CA ARG A 244 3.08 6.16 16.25
C ARG A 244 3.97 7.06 17.10
N ASN A 245 5.26 7.14 16.78
CA ASN A 245 6.22 8.00 17.48
C ASN A 245 5.98 9.49 17.20
N VAL A 246 5.44 9.86 16.05
CA VAL A 246 4.98 11.24 15.83
C VAL A 246 3.67 11.48 16.59
N ALA A 247 2.72 10.58 16.55
CA ALA A 247 1.45 10.73 17.26
C ALA A 247 1.65 10.94 18.77
N ASN A 248 2.49 10.12 19.41
CA ASN A 248 2.78 10.20 20.84
C ASN A 248 3.82 11.28 21.23
N GLY A 249 4.37 12.02 20.26
CA GLY A 249 5.34 13.10 20.48
C GLY A 249 6.78 12.64 20.74
N SER A 250 7.13 11.36 20.50
CA SER A 250 8.51 10.86 20.58
C SER A 250 9.34 11.30 19.37
N LEU A 251 8.72 11.54 18.23
CA LEU A 251 9.30 12.22 17.07
C LEU A 251 8.54 13.52 16.79
N ASP A 252 9.20 14.46 16.14
CA ASP A 252 8.61 15.73 15.75
C ASP A 252 8.08 15.68 14.31
N MET A 253 8.65 14.82 13.45
CA MET A 253 8.18 14.50 12.11
C MET A 253 8.79 13.19 11.61
N CYS A 254 8.16 12.59 10.61
CA CYS A 254 8.74 11.45 9.88
C CYS A 254 8.36 11.46 8.40
N PHE A 255 9.18 10.79 7.58
CA PHE A 255 8.85 10.43 6.21
C PHE A 255 8.19 9.04 6.19
N THR A 256 7.05 8.93 5.52
CA THR A 256 6.26 7.70 5.46
C THR A 256 5.28 7.69 4.28
N GLN A 257 4.41 6.68 4.21
CA GLN A 257 3.33 6.59 3.24
C GLN A 257 2.07 7.31 3.74
N LEU A 258 1.26 7.82 2.82
CA LEU A 258 0.04 8.57 3.17
C LEU A 258 -0.96 7.73 3.96
N GLY A 259 -1.10 6.43 3.65
CA GLY A 259 -1.98 5.52 4.38
C GLY A 259 -1.62 5.38 5.85
N ASP A 260 -0.34 5.47 6.20
CA ASP A 260 0.13 5.44 7.59
C ASP A 260 -0.44 6.58 8.44
N PHE A 261 -0.68 7.74 7.83
CA PHE A 261 -1.33 8.84 8.51
C PHE A 261 -2.78 8.50 8.88
N PHE A 262 -3.54 7.95 7.94
CA PHE A 262 -4.95 7.63 8.17
C PHE A 262 -5.14 6.46 9.13
N ASP A 263 -4.27 5.44 9.07
CA ASP A 263 -4.23 4.37 10.06
C ASP A 263 -3.95 4.92 11.47
N THR A 264 -2.97 5.81 11.60
CA THR A 264 -2.68 6.46 12.89
C THR A 264 -3.83 7.34 13.37
N LEU A 265 -4.47 8.06 12.47
CA LEU A 265 -5.63 8.90 12.77
C LEU A 265 -6.77 8.03 13.33
N TYR A 266 -7.08 6.91 12.68
CA TYR A 266 -8.09 5.97 13.12
C TYR A 266 -7.79 5.42 14.53
N LEU A 267 -6.54 5.00 14.77
CA LEU A 267 -6.12 4.49 16.09
C LEU A 267 -6.29 5.53 17.20
N VAL A 268 -5.95 6.80 16.94
CA VAL A 268 -6.11 7.88 17.92
C VAL A 268 -7.59 8.14 18.25
N TYR A 269 -8.48 8.07 17.26
CA TYR A 269 -9.91 8.14 17.51
C TYR A 269 -10.41 6.93 18.29
N ASP A 270 -9.94 5.72 17.98
CA ASP A 270 -10.31 4.49 18.68
C ASP A 270 -9.84 4.48 20.15
N GLU A 271 -8.71 5.09 20.44
CA GLU A 271 -8.21 5.29 21.81
C GLU A 271 -8.93 6.42 22.59
N GLY A 272 -9.88 7.13 21.95
CA GLY A 272 -10.65 8.23 22.54
C GLY A 272 -9.87 9.54 22.64
N GLU A 273 -8.79 9.71 21.89
CA GLU A 273 -7.93 10.88 21.91
C GLU A 273 -8.12 11.81 20.69
N GLY A 274 -9.20 11.61 19.91
CA GLY A 274 -9.46 12.35 18.66
C GLY A 274 -9.49 13.87 18.80
N ASP A 275 -9.98 14.39 19.93
CA ASP A 275 -10.03 15.84 20.20
C ASP A 275 -8.67 16.46 20.55
N SER A 276 -7.66 15.63 20.85
CA SER A 276 -6.31 16.07 21.26
C SER A 276 -5.25 15.89 20.18
N ILE A 277 -5.64 15.67 18.92
CA ILE A 277 -4.72 15.43 17.82
C ILE A 277 -3.76 16.61 17.63
N ALA A 278 -2.47 16.35 17.84
CA ALA A 278 -1.40 17.32 17.70
C ALA A 278 -0.42 16.98 16.57
N PHE A 279 -0.89 16.30 15.53
CA PHE A 279 -0.11 15.97 14.32
C PHE A 279 -0.97 16.16 13.07
N ASN A 280 -0.31 16.30 11.93
CA ASN A 280 -0.96 16.44 10.63
C ASN A 280 -0.07 15.82 9.54
N VAL A 281 -0.57 15.77 8.32
CA VAL A 281 0.13 15.25 7.15
C VAL A 281 0.44 16.37 6.15
N ASN A 282 1.60 16.32 5.52
CA ASN A 282 1.95 17.12 4.37
C ASN A 282 2.35 16.20 3.21
N VAL A 283 1.63 16.32 2.09
CA VAL A 283 2.01 15.72 0.81
C VAL A 283 2.79 16.79 0.03
N PRO A 284 4.11 16.61 -0.18
CA PRO A 284 4.92 17.61 -0.88
C PRO A 284 4.49 17.77 -2.35
N LYS A 285 4.69 18.97 -2.91
CA LYS A 285 4.42 19.26 -4.33
C LYS A 285 5.23 18.39 -5.30
N THR A 286 6.43 18.00 -4.87
CA THR A 286 7.30 17.03 -5.56
C THR A 286 7.48 15.83 -4.67
N THR A 287 6.90 14.70 -5.05
CA THR A 287 6.97 13.46 -4.26
C THR A 287 6.84 12.23 -5.16
N ALA A 288 7.15 11.07 -4.60
CA ALA A 288 6.84 9.81 -5.24
C ALA A 288 5.41 9.37 -4.89
N ALA A 289 4.71 8.91 -5.92
CA ALA A 289 3.47 8.17 -5.81
C ALA A 289 3.76 6.68 -5.87
N PHE A 290 2.84 5.87 -5.38
CA PHE A 290 2.82 4.42 -5.55
C PHE A 290 1.39 3.96 -5.80
N PHE A 291 1.26 2.80 -6.40
CA PHE A 291 0.03 2.02 -6.39
C PHE A 291 0.35 0.53 -6.31
N ASP A 292 -0.40 -0.13 -5.46
CA ASP A 292 -0.35 -1.58 -5.35
C ASP A 292 -1.38 -2.18 -6.30
N SER A 293 -1.09 -3.35 -6.83
CA SER A 293 -1.98 -3.99 -7.79
C SER A 293 -2.13 -5.47 -7.55
N MET A 294 -3.33 -5.99 -7.70
CA MET A 294 -3.55 -7.41 -7.78
C MET A 294 -3.08 -7.93 -9.13
N VAL A 295 -2.22 -8.94 -9.12
CA VAL A 295 -1.68 -9.60 -10.32
C VAL A 295 -1.73 -11.12 -10.17
N ILE A 296 -1.69 -11.83 -11.30
CA ILE A 296 -1.67 -13.29 -11.36
C ILE A 296 -0.28 -13.75 -11.82
N PRO A 297 0.52 -14.43 -10.96
CA PRO A 297 1.79 -14.99 -11.36
C PRO A 297 1.65 -16.13 -12.37
N THR A 298 2.69 -16.38 -13.18
CA THR A 298 2.72 -17.52 -14.12
C THR A 298 2.66 -18.87 -13.42
N THR A 299 2.97 -18.93 -12.13
CA THR A 299 2.89 -20.14 -11.29
C THR A 299 1.46 -20.43 -10.78
N CYS A 300 0.50 -19.55 -11.02
CA CYS A 300 -0.89 -19.69 -10.60
C CYS A 300 -1.49 -21.03 -11.04
N GLN A 301 -2.16 -21.73 -10.12
CA GLN A 301 -2.81 -23.01 -10.36
C GLN A 301 -4.33 -22.87 -10.59
N ASN A 302 -4.97 -21.86 -9.97
CA ASN A 302 -6.42 -21.64 -10.02
C ASN A 302 -6.76 -20.33 -10.75
N TYR A 303 -6.42 -20.26 -12.04
CA TYR A 303 -6.55 -19.03 -12.84
C TYR A 303 -7.98 -18.46 -12.88
N GLU A 304 -9.00 -19.29 -13.01
CA GLU A 304 -10.39 -18.85 -13.00
C GLU A 304 -10.78 -18.26 -11.65
N LEU A 305 -10.41 -18.92 -10.54
CA LEU A 305 -10.67 -18.45 -9.19
C LEU A 305 -9.89 -17.15 -8.89
N ALA A 306 -8.65 -17.02 -9.39
CA ALA A 306 -7.85 -15.81 -9.26
C ALA A 306 -8.51 -14.60 -9.95
N ASN A 307 -8.98 -14.78 -11.20
CA ASN A 307 -9.72 -13.72 -11.90
C ASN A 307 -11.05 -13.39 -11.21
N ALA A 308 -11.77 -14.39 -10.70
CA ALA A 308 -13.00 -14.19 -9.94
C ALA A 308 -12.72 -13.37 -8.68
N PHE A 309 -11.65 -13.67 -7.95
CA PHE A 309 -11.26 -12.93 -6.74
C PHE A 309 -10.91 -11.48 -7.04
N ILE A 310 -10.08 -11.24 -8.04
CA ILE A 310 -9.73 -9.87 -8.44
C ILE A 310 -10.99 -9.11 -8.89
N ASN A 311 -11.86 -9.74 -9.71
CA ASN A 311 -13.10 -9.12 -10.12
C ASN A 311 -14.03 -8.82 -8.95
N PHE A 312 -14.14 -9.72 -7.96
CA PHE A 312 -14.91 -9.53 -6.74
C PHE A 312 -14.42 -8.32 -5.94
N MET A 313 -13.09 -8.22 -5.73
CA MET A 313 -12.49 -7.08 -5.03
C MET A 313 -12.63 -5.75 -5.78
N MET A 314 -12.81 -5.78 -7.12
CA MET A 314 -12.99 -4.61 -7.97
C MET A 314 -14.45 -4.18 -8.12
N THR A 315 -15.42 -4.89 -7.54
CA THR A 315 -16.81 -4.39 -7.52
C THR A 315 -16.87 -3.09 -6.71
N PRO A 316 -17.68 -2.10 -7.12
CA PRO A 316 -17.76 -0.83 -6.39
C PRO A 316 -18.04 -0.99 -4.90
N GLU A 317 -18.95 -1.89 -4.54
CA GLU A 317 -19.37 -2.14 -3.17
C GLU A 317 -18.23 -2.75 -2.32
N ASN A 318 -17.55 -3.79 -2.85
CA ASN A 318 -16.47 -4.46 -2.13
C ASN A 318 -15.22 -3.56 -2.05
N ALA A 319 -14.92 -2.84 -3.13
CA ALA A 319 -13.81 -1.89 -3.12
C ALA A 319 -14.03 -0.75 -2.14
N TYR A 320 -15.28 -0.27 -1.98
CA TYR A 320 -15.65 0.72 -0.99
C TYR A 320 -15.51 0.18 0.43
N GLN A 321 -16.10 -0.99 0.72
CA GLN A 321 -15.96 -1.65 2.03
C GLN A 321 -14.48 -1.85 2.40
N ASN A 322 -13.68 -2.35 1.45
CA ASN A 322 -12.27 -2.57 1.66
C ASN A 322 -11.50 -1.26 1.94
N ALA A 323 -11.81 -0.18 1.20
CA ALA A 323 -11.18 1.12 1.43
C ALA A 323 -11.53 1.70 2.82
N CYS A 324 -12.77 1.55 3.27
CA CYS A 324 -13.20 1.95 4.61
C CYS A 324 -12.45 1.17 5.70
N ALA A 325 -12.24 -0.14 5.51
CA ALA A 325 -11.60 -1.00 6.49
C ALA A 325 -10.07 -0.76 6.60
N ILE A 326 -9.42 -0.41 5.46
CA ILE A 326 -7.95 -0.34 5.38
C ILE A 326 -7.42 1.09 5.52
N GLY A 327 -8.23 2.11 5.19
CA GLY A 327 -7.82 3.51 5.30
C GLY A 327 -6.86 4.01 4.21
N TYR A 328 -6.63 3.24 3.15
CA TYR A 328 -5.84 3.68 2.00
C TYR A 328 -6.72 4.27 0.90
N SER A 329 -6.16 5.17 0.10
CA SER A 329 -6.89 5.86 -0.96
C SER A 329 -7.33 4.89 -2.05
N PRO A 330 -8.63 4.93 -2.41
CA PRO A 330 -9.19 4.01 -3.39
C PRO A 330 -8.77 4.37 -4.82
N THR A 331 -8.58 3.35 -5.65
CA THR A 331 -8.23 3.52 -7.07
C THR A 331 -9.45 3.80 -7.96
N LEU A 332 -10.66 3.45 -7.51
CA LEU A 332 -11.88 3.50 -8.32
C LEU A 332 -12.63 4.82 -8.16
N LYS A 333 -13.08 5.41 -9.28
CA LYS A 333 -13.94 6.60 -9.28
C LYS A 333 -15.25 6.38 -8.52
N SER A 334 -15.87 5.21 -8.68
CA SER A 334 -17.11 4.84 -7.99
C SER A 334 -16.96 4.82 -6.47
N VAL A 335 -15.80 4.43 -5.96
CA VAL A 335 -15.53 4.44 -4.51
C VAL A 335 -15.38 5.87 -4.01
N LYS A 336 -14.67 6.74 -4.76
CA LYS A 336 -14.60 8.17 -4.43
C LYS A 336 -16.00 8.80 -4.38
N GLU A 337 -16.85 8.54 -5.39
CA GLU A 337 -18.23 9.03 -5.46
C GLU A 337 -19.07 8.51 -4.28
N ALA A 338 -18.83 7.26 -3.82
CA ALA A 338 -19.50 6.72 -2.64
C ALA A 338 -19.14 7.47 -1.35
N TYR A 339 -17.85 7.77 -1.13
CA TYR A 339 -17.41 8.58 0.01
C TYR A 339 -18.02 10.00 0.00
N GLU A 340 -18.05 10.65 -1.18
CA GLU A 340 -18.63 11.97 -1.35
C GLU A 340 -20.14 11.95 -1.03
N LYS A 341 -20.85 10.91 -1.49
CA LYS A 341 -22.26 10.69 -1.20
C LYS A 341 -22.51 10.46 0.29
N ASP A 342 -21.73 9.61 0.93
CA ASP A 342 -21.84 9.35 2.38
C ASP A 342 -21.61 10.62 3.20
N ALA A 343 -20.70 11.49 2.78
CA ALA A 343 -20.50 12.80 3.38
C ALA A 343 -21.72 13.71 3.24
N GLU A 344 -22.42 13.69 2.09
CA GLU A 344 -23.66 14.42 1.85
C GLU A 344 -24.83 13.85 2.67
N GLU A 345 -24.88 12.53 2.88
CA GLU A 345 -25.90 11.84 3.64
C GLU A 345 -25.68 11.89 5.16
N GLY A 346 -24.56 12.47 5.61
CA GLY A 346 -24.24 12.67 7.03
C GLY A 346 -23.65 11.44 7.71
N ALA A 347 -23.03 10.55 6.95
CA ALA A 347 -22.29 9.41 7.50
C ALA A 347 -21.07 9.86 8.32
N TYR A 348 -20.55 8.97 9.14
CA TYR A 348 -19.38 9.19 9.98
C TYR A 348 -18.20 8.37 9.48
N TYR A 349 -17.02 8.99 9.47
CA TYR A 349 -15.75 8.31 9.25
C TYR A 349 -15.38 7.48 10.48
N TYR A 350 -15.63 8.02 11.67
CA TYR A 350 -15.43 7.36 12.95
C TYR A 350 -16.54 7.69 13.94
N GLY A 351 -17.02 6.69 14.69
CA GLY A 351 -18.08 6.83 15.67
C GLY A 351 -19.46 7.13 15.07
N GLU A 352 -20.40 7.59 15.88
CA GLU A 352 -21.76 7.94 15.49
C GLU A 352 -22.12 9.36 15.94
N GLU A 353 -23.26 9.89 15.46
CA GLU A 353 -23.76 11.20 15.83
C GLU A 353 -24.00 11.33 17.35
N GLY A 354 -23.33 12.32 17.95
CA GLY A 354 -23.45 12.62 19.38
C GLY A 354 -22.50 11.81 20.27
N GLU A 355 -21.69 10.96 19.74
CA GLU A 355 -20.60 10.33 20.48
C GLU A 355 -19.42 11.28 20.66
N GLU A 356 -18.75 11.17 21.82
CA GLU A 356 -17.48 11.85 22.09
C GLU A 356 -16.40 11.28 21.15
N ASN A 357 -15.56 12.13 20.59
CA ASN A 357 -14.52 11.79 19.61
C ASN A 357 -15.04 11.22 18.26
N SER A 358 -16.30 11.40 17.89
CA SER A 358 -16.77 11.07 16.55
C SER A 358 -16.24 12.04 15.50
N LEU A 359 -16.08 11.57 14.27
CA LEU A 359 -15.67 12.36 13.11
C LEU A 359 -16.63 12.11 11.94
N SER A 360 -17.39 13.13 11.54
CA SER A 360 -18.25 12.99 10.37
C SER A 360 -17.42 12.78 9.10
N MET A 361 -17.96 12.05 8.13
CA MET A 361 -17.32 11.85 6.82
C MET A 361 -17.06 13.19 6.13
N LYS A 362 -17.98 14.14 6.26
CA LYS A 362 -17.82 15.49 5.70
C LYS A 362 -16.61 16.21 6.31
N ASP A 363 -16.51 16.26 7.64
CA ASP A 363 -15.39 16.92 8.32
C ASP A 363 -14.06 16.21 8.02
N PHE A 364 -14.08 14.87 7.90
CA PHE A 364 -12.92 14.10 7.52
C PHE A 364 -12.42 14.48 6.13
N LEU A 365 -13.29 14.51 5.12
CA LEU A 365 -12.90 14.86 3.75
C LEU A 365 -12.51 16.33 3.59
N GLU A 366 -13.14 17.25 4.35
CA GLU A 366 -12.77 18.66 4.36
C GLU A 366 -11.39 18.90 5.01
N ARG A 367 -11.08 18.18 6.09
CA ARG A 367 -9.76 18.26 6.77
C ARG A 367 -8.65 17.59 5.97
N TYR A 368 -8.95 16.47 5.32
CA TYR A 368 -7.98 15.60 4.66
C TYR A 368 -8.35 15.30 3.19
N PRO A 369 -8.44 16.31 2.32
CA PRO A 369 -8.81 16.10 0.91
C PRO A 369 -7.83 15.19 0.17
N VAL A 370 -6.60 15.04 0.68
CA VAL A 370 -5.57 14.13 0.18
C VAL A 370 -5.94 12.65 0.30
N TYR A 371 -6.97 12.30 1.10
CA TYR A 371 -7.45 10.93 1.22
C TYR A 371 -8.04 10.42 -0.10
N LEU A 372 -8.96 11.17 -0.70
CA LEU A 372 -9.59 10.80 -1.96
C LEU A 372 -8.78 11.26 -3.20
N ASP A 373 -7.88 12.21 -3.03
CA ASP A 373 -7.01 12.69 -4.11
C ASP A 373 -5.56 12.89 -3.61
N PRO A 374 -4.82 11.79 -3.37
CA PRO A 374 -3.43 11.84 -2.90
C PRO A 374 -2.51 12.71 -3.78
N LEU A 375 -2.85 12.84 -5.05
CA LEU A 375 -2.11 13.61 -6.04
C LEU A 375 -2.65 15.02 -6.25
N GLY A 376 -3.72 15.43 -5.53
CA GLY A 376 -4.45 16.68 -5.75
C GLY A 376 -3.56 17.91 -5.81
N GLN A 377 -2.64 18.02 -4.87
CA GLN A 377 -1.70 19.13 -4.76
C GLN A 377 -0.28 18.82 -5.28
N VAL A 378 -0.03 17.61 -5.79
CA VAL A 378 1.27 17.21 -6.32
C VAL A 378 1.44 17.80 -7.71
N GLU A 379 2.51 18.58 -7.90
CA GLU A 379 2.87 19.20 -9.18
C GLU A 379 3.77 18.28 -10.01
N ASN A 380 4.68 17.57 -9.35
CA ASN A 380 5.65 16.66 -9.97
C ASN A 380 5.54 15.26 -9.32
N PRO A 381 4.58 14.43 -9.74
CA PRO A 381 4.49 13.06 -9.27
C PRO A 381 5.50 12.17 -10.01
N TYR A 382 6.25 11.38 -9.24
CA TYR A 382 7.13 10.34 -9.75
C TYR A 382 6.62 8.97 -9.32
N ILE A 383 6.99 7.94 -10.09
CA ILE A 383 6.92 6.53 -9.66
C ILE A 383 8.34 5.98 -9.67
N LEU A 384 8.69 5.18 -8.67
CA LEU A 384 9.96 4.47 -8.67
C LEU A 384 9.98 3.46 -9.81
N GLN A 385 11.04 3.50 -10.61
CA GLN A 385 11.21 2.60 -11.74
C GLN A 385 12.06 1.38 -11.33
N PRO A 386 11.88 0.23 -11.97
CA PRO A 386 12.78 -0.90 -11.80
C PRO A 386 14.24 -0.46 -11.99
N LYS A 387 15.12 -0.98 -11.16
CA LYS A 387 16.55 -0.69 -11.20
C LYS A 387 17.37 -1.98 -11.21
N SER A 388 18.55 -1.90 -11.78
CA SER A 388 19.50 -3.02 -11.76
C SER A 388 19.87 -3.44 -10.33
N ASN A 389 20.25 -4.69 -10.15
CA ASN A 389 20.79 -5.18 -8.88
C ASN A 389 22.00 -4.37 -8.40
N GLN A 390 22.80 -3.80 -9.32
CA GLN A 390 23.93 -2.97 -8.98
C GLN A 390 23.49 -1.65 -8.33
N TYR A 391 22.47 -0.98 -8.89
CA TYR A 391 21.89 0.21 -8.29
C TYR A 391 21.32 -0.08 -6.90
N LEU A 392 20.56 -1.16 -6.74
CA LEU A 392 19.98 -1.56 -5.44
C LEU A 392 21.08 -1.87 -4.42
N THR A 393 22.15 -2.57 -4.82
CA THR A 393 23.33 -2.80 -3.96
C THR A 393 24.01 -1.49 -3.55
N THR A 394 24.03 -0.50 -4.44
CA THR A 394 24.54 0.83 -4.10
C THR A 394 23.67 1.53 -3.08
N CYS A 395 22.32 1.45 -3.19
CA CYS A 395 21.40 1.96 -2.16
C CYS A 395 21.66 1.29 -0.81
N GLU A 396 21.78 -0.03 -0.76
CA GLU A 396 22.13 -0.76 0.46
C GLU A 396 23.47 -0.32 1.05
N SER A 397 24.47 -0.05 0.20
CA SER A 397 25.76 0.44 0.66
C SER A 397 25.69 1.87 1.23
N ILE A 398 24.77 2.70 0.77
CA ILE A 398 24.47 4.02 1.34
C ILE A 398 23.87 3.83 2.72
N PHE A 399 22.82 3.01 2.85
CA PHE A 399 22.17 2.73 4.12
C PHE A 399 23.15 2.20 5.17
N ASN A 400 23.96 1.20 4.81
CA ASN A 400 24.98 0.64 5.69
C ASN A 400 26.06 1.66 6.12
N ALA A 401 26.30 2.71 5.32
CA ALA A 401 27.24 3.78 5.67
C ALA A 401 26.67 4.81 6.64
N LEU A 402 25.36 4.72 6.97
CA LEU A 402 24.69 5.58 7.97
C LEU A 402 24.77 4.99 9.38
N ALA A 403 24.91 3.66 9.49
CA ALA A 403 25.14 2.96 10.76
C ALA A 403 26.57 3.20 11.25
#